data_77c2ee2b605af3788fe6b5a4ca009a38
#
_entry.id   77c2ee2b605af3788fe6b5a4ca009a38
#
_cell.length_a   1.000
_cell.length_b   1.000
_cell.length_c   1.000
_cell.angle_alpha   90.00
_cell.angle_beta   90.00
_cell.angle_gamma   90.00
#
_symmetry.space_group_name_H-M   'P 1'
#
loop_
_entity.id
_entity.type
_entity.pdbx_description
1 polymer ?
#
loop_
_entity_poly.entity_id
_entity_poly.type
_entity_poly.pdbx_seq_one_letter_code
_entity_poly.pdbx_strand_id
1 'polypeptide(L)'
;MTEHINSLTDIHKTPSLRNKLIATHNSLSAQFPFVCRIAITLYDPATNILKSYIHSSNEDNPLEHYESSLENAPSLKSLLDKGLPRVINNLVTYENSKNKNTQRIGRQGYAASYTLPMYNNGVFIGFLFFNSYETDVFTEKNLQQIDVYAHMISLMVINEITAIKTLSAAIKTTNKLTHLRDPETGSHLDRMSRYSRIIAKELSEKYNLDDSYIEHIFMFSPLHDIGKIGIPDNILLKPGKLSGSEKTIMNTHVTIGREIIDELLEDFGLSNIDYKDMLRNITEHHHEKMNGNGYPDGQKGEEIPLEARIVAVADIFDALTSVRPYKKAWSNEEAISKLNELAGEVLDQNCVNALICNLDEIKKIQQQFVENIYC
;
A
#
# COMPACT_ATOMS: atom_id res chain seq x y z
N MET A 1 36.75 -7.74 30.73
CA MET A 1 35.51 -7.27 30.12
C MET A 1 34.99 -8.42 29.29
N THR A 2 33.81 -8.94 29.58
CA THR A 2 33.11 -9.90 28.70
C THR A 2 32.37 -9.09 27.65
N GLU A 3 32.66 -9.31 26.38
CA GLU A 3 31.89 -8.73 25.29
C GLU A 3 30.49 -9.33 25.31
N HIS A 4 29.47 -8.47 25.40
CA HIS A 4 28.07 -8.87 25.29
C HIS A 4 27.62 -8.71 23.84
N ILE A 5 27.21 -9.82 23.22
CA ILE A 5 26.63 -9.80 21.88
C ILE A 5 25.12 -9.55 22.04
N ASN A 6 24.69 -8.35 21.67
CA ASN A 6 23.27 -8.02 21.62
C ASN A 6 22.66 -8.54 20.30
N SER A 7 21.81 -9.56 20.39
CA SER A 7 21.15 -10.18 19.25
C SER A 7 20.23 -9.26 18.44
N LEU A 8 19.86 -8.10 19.02
CA LEU A 8 18.98 -7.09 18.40
C LEU A 8 19.76 -5.88 17.85
N THR A 9 21.10 -5.88 17.93
CA THR A 9 21.92 -4.74 17.44
C THR A 9 21.64 -4.39 15.98
N ASP A 10 21.34 -5.37 15.15
CA ASP A 10 21.13 -5.18 13.72
C ASP A 10 19.78 -4.51 13.40
N ILE A 11 18.82 -4.53 14.31
CA ILE A 11 17.54 -3.81 14.16
C ILE A 11 17.78 -2.30 14.02
N HIS A 12 18.74 -1.75 14.76
CA HIS A 12 19.05 -0.32 14.72
C HIS A 12 19.89 0.09 13.52
N LYS A 13 20.59 -0.87 12.90
CA LYS A 13 21.49 -0.62 11.77
C LYS A 13 20.82 -0.79 10.42
N THR A 14 19.69 -1.52 10.38
CA THR A 14 18.98 -1.76 9.15
C THR A 14 17.83 -0.75 8.98
N PRO A 15 17.74 -0.07 7.85
CA PRO A 15 16.66 0.89 7.60
C PRO A 15 15.33 0.20 7.30
N SER A 16 15.34 -0.92 6.60
CA SER A 16 14.17 -1.62 6.10
C SER A 16 13.35 -2.27 7.22
N LEU A 17 12.03 -2.01 7.24
CA LEU A 17 11.09 -2.66 8.17
C LEU A 17 11.07 -4.18 7.98
N ARG A 18 11.13 -4.66 6.74
CA ARG A 18 11.22 -6.09 6.43
C ARG A 18 12.46 -6.72 7.08
N ASN A 19 13.63 -6.10 6.92
CA ASN A 19 14.87 -6.62 7.49
C ASN A 19 14.86 -6.56 9.04
N LYS A 20 14.26 -5.51 9.63
CA LYS A 20 14.03 -5.43 11.07
C LYS A 20 13.13 -6.57 11.55
N LEU A 21 12.05 -6.88 10.83
CA LEU A 21 11.16 -8.00 11.14
C LEU A 21 11.90 -9.34 11.08
N ILE A 22 12.70 -9.57 10.04
CA ILE A 22 13.51 -10.79 9.89
C ILE A 22 14.51 -10.93 11.04
N ALA A 23 15.26 -9.87 11.38
CA ALA A 23 16.20 -9.88 12.48
C ALA A 23 15.51 -10.16 13.83
N THR A 24 14.34 -9.57 14.04
CA THR A 24 13.50 -9.80 15.23
C THR A 24 13.02 -11.25 15.29
N HIS A 25 12.55 -11.80 14.16
CA HIS A 25 12.10 -13.18 14.05
C HIS A 25 13.25 -14.16 14.34
N ASN A 26 14.43 -13.94 13.78
CA ASN A 26 15.61 -14.76 14.05
C ASN A 26 16.00 -14.75 15.53
N SER A 27 15.98 -13.59 16.18
CA SER A 27 16.23 -13.47 17.61
C SER A 27 15.18 -14.18 18.47
N LEU A 28 13.90 -14.06 18.08
CA LEU A 28 12.80 -14.75 18.75
C LEU A 28 12.89 -16.26 18.58
N SER A 29 13.14 -16.75 17.37
CA SER A 29 13.20 -18.18 17.05
C SER A 29 14.40 -18.88 17.71
N ALA A 30 15.48 -18.13 18.03
CA ALA A 30 16.57 -18.66 18.83
C ALA A 30 16.15 -19.04 20.26
N GLN A 31 15.12 -18.37 20.82
CA GLN A 31 14.55 -18.66 22.13
C GLN A 31 13.31 -19.54 22.05
N PHE A 32 12.51 -19.35 21.01
CA PHE A 32 11.23 -20.04 20.75
C PHE A 32 11.23 -20.64 19.36
N PRO A 33 11.93 -21.77 19.14
CA PRO A 33 12.08 -22.39 17.80
C PRO A 33 10.73 -22.78 17.14
N PHE A 34 9.68 -22.95 17.93
CA PHE A 34 8.34 -23.26 17.46
C PHE A 34 7.66 -22.08 16.76
N VAL A 35 8.13 -20.84 16.90
CA VAL A 35 7.61 -19.69 16.15
C VAL A 35 8.19 -19.72 14.75
N CYS A 36 7.44 -20.28 13.81
CA CYS A 36 7.89 -20.48 12.43
C CYS A 36 7.53 -19.30 11.49
N ARG A 37 6.58 -18.45 11.88
CA ARG A 37 6.14 -17.29 11.08
C ARG A 37 5.67 -16.15 11.96
N ILE A 38 6.06 -14.94 11.58
CA ILE A 38 5.49 -13.68 12.07
C ILE A 38 4.86 -12.97 10.87
N ALA A 39 3.62 -12.52 10.99
CA ALA A 39 2.94 -11.83 9.91
C ALA A 39 2.14 -10.62 10.41
N ILE A 40 2.08 -9.59 9.59
CA ILE A 40 1.38 -8.36 9.86
C ILE A 40 0.31 -8.14 8.80
N THR A 41 -0.90 -7.78 9.24
CA THR A 41 -1.96 -7.28 8.37
C THR A 41 -2.23 -5.82 8.71
N LEU A 42 -2.58 -5.03 7.71
CA LEU A 42 -3.08 -3.66 7.88
C LEU A 42 -4.59 -3.62 7.67
N TYR A 43 -5.24 -2.71 8.38
CA TYR A 43 -6.67 -2.46 8.29
C TYR A 43 -6.96 -1.16 7.53
N ASP A 44 -7.78 -1.25 6.51
CA ASP A 44 -8.34 -0.09 5.81
C ASP A 44 -9.75 0.21 6.36
N PRO A 45 -9.91 1.26 7.18
CA PRO A 45 -11.20 1.61 7.76
C PRO A 45 -12.24 2.07 6.73
N ALA A 46 -11.80 2.59 5.57
CA ALA A 46 -12.70 3.05 4.53
C ALA A 46 -13.42 1.89 3.82
N THR A 47 -12.75 0.74 3.69
CA THR A 47 -13.31 -0.45 3.03
C THR A 47 -13.65 -1.58 3.99
N ASN A 48 -13.32 -1.45 5.28
CA ASN A 48 -13.45 -2.50 6.30
C ASN A 48 -12.69 -3.80 5.93
N ILE A 49 -11.54 -3.67 5.27
CA ILE A 49 -10.74 -4.80 4.79
C ILE A 49 -9.42 -4.89 5.56
N LEU A 50 -9.08 -6.11 5.99
CA LEU A 50 -7.75 -6.51 6.43
C LEU A 50 -6.96 -6.99 5.21
N LYS A 51 -5.69 -6.56 5.11
CA LYS A 51 -4.79 -6.88 4.01
C LYS A 51 -3.46 -7.35 4.57
N SER A 52 -2.88 -8.43 4.01
CA SER A 52 -1.49 -8.77 4.31
C SER A 52 -0.56 -7.62 3.94
N TYR A 53 0.49 -7.44 4.75
CA TYR A 53 1.46 -6.35 4.59
C TYR A 53 2.89 -6.87 4.49
N ILE A 54 3.43 -7.38 5.59
CA ILE A 54 4.75 -8.00 5.63
C ILE A 54 4.73 -9.26 6.49
N HIS A 55 5.67 -10.16 6.23
CA HIS A 55 5.86 -11.36 7.03
C HIS A 55 7.35 -11.73 7.09
N SER A 56 7.67 -12.57 8.06
CA SER A 56 8.90 -13.32 8.14
C SER A 56 8.57 -14.78 8.44
N SER A 57 9.03 -15.71 7.62
CA SER A 57 8.81 -17.13 7.76
C SER A 57 10.08 -17.90 7.38
N ASN A 58 10.22 -19.10 7.95
CA ASN A 58 11.34 -19.99 7.63
C ASN A 58 11.12 -20.77 6.31
N GLU A 59 9.91 -20.75 5.80
CA GLU A 59 9.46 -21.44 4.58
C GLU A 59 8.62 -20.47 3.72
N ASP A 60 8.06 -20.96 2.61
CA ASP A 60 7.21 -20.20 1.71
C ASP A 60 6.04 -19.51 2.44
N ASN A 61 5.58 -18.37 1.92
CA ASN A 61 4.47 -17.63 2.48
C ASN A 61 3.12 -18.12 1.91
N PRO A 62 2.38 -18.97 2.63
CA PRO A 62 1.13 -19.53 2.12
C PRO A 62 -0.07 -18.56 2.18
N LEU A 63 0.09 -17.38 2.77
CA LEU A 63 -0.95 -16.34 2.93
C LEU A 63 -0.62 -15.05 2.19
N GLU A 64 0.15 -15.15 1.11
CA GLU A 64 0.46 -14.03 0.25
C GLU A 64 -0.81 -13.47 -0.40
N HIS A 65 -0.87 -12.15 -0.52
CA HIS A 65 -2.01 -11.40 -1.08
C HIS A 65 -3.36 -11.66 -0.40
N TYR A 66 -3.30 -12.02 0.91
CA TYR A 66 -4.53 -12.28 1.67
C TYR A 66 -5.29 -10.99 1.96
N GLU A 67 -6.59 -11.01 1.65
CA GLU A 67 -7.56 -9.96 1.98
C GLU A 67 -8.82 -10.56 2.57
N SER A 68 -9.36 -9.92 3.58
CA SER A 68 -10.65 -10.29 4.17
C SER A 68 -11.34 -9.11 4.82
N SER A 69 -12.65 -8.98 4.58
CA SER A 69 -13.46 -8.09 5.43
C SER A 69 -13.47 -8.63 6.87
N LEU A 70 -13.42 -7.72 7.84
CA LEU A 70 -13.58 -8.08 9.25
C LEU A 70 -14.93 -8.77 9.54
N GLU A 71 -15.96 -8.47 8.76
CA GLU A 71 -17.27 -9.14 8.87
C GLU A 71 -17.20 -10.61 8.51
N ASN A 72 -16.33 -10.97 7.55
CA ASN A 72 -16.09 -12.35 7.15
C ASN A 72 -15.08 -13.07 8.06
N ALA A 73 -14.53 -12.39 9.06
CA ALA A 73 -13.58 -12.92 10.03
C ALA A 73 -14.09 -12.70 11.48
N PRO A 74 -15.20 -13.33 11.89
CA PRO A 74 -15.86 -13.07 13.17
C PRO A 74 -14.94 -13.32 14.37
N SER A 75 -13.99 -14.24 14.26
CA SER A 75 -13.00 -14.50 15.31
C SER A 75 -12.00 -13.35 15.49
N LEU A 76 -11.61 -12.65 14.42
CA LEU A 76 -10.77 -11.46 14.48
C LEU A 76 -11.59 -10.23 14.94
N LYS A 77 -12.85 -10.12 14.51
CA LYS A 77 -13.77 -9.09 14.99
C LYS A 77 -13.96 -9.18 16.51
N SER A 78 -14.16 -10.37 17.06
CA SER A 78 -14.26 -10.59 18.51
C SER A 78 -12.99 -10.16 19.29
N LEU A 79 -11.81 -10.28 18.68
CA LEU A 79 -10.56 -9.77 19.27
C LEU A 79 -10.57 -8.26 19.37
N LEU A 80 -11.02 -7.60 18.29
CA LEU A 80 -11.11 -6.15 18.24
C LEU A 80 -12.11 -5.63 19.28
N ASP A 81 -13.28 -6.26 19.37
CA ASP A 81 -14.33 -5.88 20.33
C ASP A 81 -13.87 -6.03 21.80
N LYS A 82 -13.02 -7.03 22.08
CA LYS A 82 -12.47 -7.28 23.42
C LYS A 82 -11.20 -6.47 23.72
N GLY A 83 -10.50 -6.01 22.70
CA GLY A 83 -9.19 -5.36 22.82
C GLY A 83 -8.09 -6.26 23.40
N LEU A 84 -8.25 -7.58 23.37
CA LEU A 84 -7.37 -8.56 24.01
C LEU A 84 -6.73 -9.48 22.96
N PRO A 85 -5.48 -9.93 23.19
CA PRO A 85 -4.84 -10.95 22.36
C PRO A 85 -5.62 -12.28 22.36
N ARG A 86 -5.39 -13.11 21.36
CA ARG A 86 -6.01 -14.45 21.24
C ARG A 86 -4.94 -15.52 21.02
N VAL A 87 -5.04 -16.57 21.81
CA VAL A 87 -4.28 -17.80 21.61
C VAL A 87 -5.20 -18.90 21.05
N ILE A 88 -4.78 -19.57 20.01
CA ILE A 88 -5.36 -20.81 19.51
C ILE A 88 -4.22 -21.82 19.50
N ASN A 89 -4.23 -22.76 20.43
CA ASN A 89 -3.17 -23.76 20.55
C ASN A 89 -3.43 -25.06 19.79
N ASN A 90 -4.61 -25.20 19.18
CA ASN A 90 -4.92 -26.32 18.30
C ASN A 90 -5.83 -25.86 17.14
N LEU A 91 -5.21 -25.52 16.01
CA LEU A 91 -5.88 -25.11 14.76
C LEU A 91 -6.39 -26.31 13.95
N VAL A 92 -5.90 -27.53 14.20
CA VAL A 92 -6.30 -28.73 13.48
C VAL A 92 -7.82 -28.99 13.64
N THR A 93 -8.39 -28.61 14.78
CA THR A 93 -9.84 -28.68 15.03
C THR A 93 -10.67 -27.77 14.12
N TYR A 94 -10.04 -26.81 13.42
CA TYR A 94 -10.70 -25.83 12.55
C TYR A 94 -10.63 -26.18 11.05
N GLU A 95 -9.97 -27.27 10.65
CA GLU A 95 -9.91 -27.70 9.22
C GLU A 95 -11.30 -27.94 8.63
N ASN A 96 -12.24 -28.37 9.45
CA ASN A 96 -13.64 -28.59 9.08
C ASN A 96 -14.56 -27.38 9.37
N SER A 97 -14.00 -26.22 9.65
CA SER A 97 -14.78 -25.00 9.90
C SER A 97 -15.62 -24.64 8.68
N LYS A 98 -16.86 -24.19 8.89
CA LYS A 98 -17.72 -23.63 7.81
C LYS A 98 -17.18 -22.29 7.26
N ASN A 99 -16.24 -21.67 7.94
CA ASN A 99 -15.65 -20.39 7.52
C ASN A 99 -14.46 -20.63 6.57
N LYS A 100 -14.58 -20.17 5.33
CA LYS A 100 -13.55 -20.31 4.27
C LYS A 100 -12.17 -19.80 4.69
N ASN A 101 -12.12 -18.71 5.46
CA ASN A 101 -10.85 -18.13 5.93
C ASN A 101 -10.16 -19.05 6.95
N THR A 102 -10.92 -19.62 7.87
CA THR A 102 -10.41 -20.56 8.87
C THR A 102 -9.93 -21.85 8.20
N GLN A 103 -10.66 -22.34 7.17
CA GLN A 103 -10.22 -23.49 6.37
C GLN A 103 -8.91 -23.20 5.62
N ARG A 104 -8.76 -21.99 5.06
CA ARG A 104 -7.53 -21.60 4.35
C ARG A 104 -6.32 -21.62 5.28
N ILE A 105 -6.47 -21.10 6.51
CA ILE A 105 -5.41 -21.12 7.53
C ILE A 105 -5.09 -22.54 7.98
N GLY A 106 -6.09 -23.38 8.22
CA GLY A 106 -5.90 -24.79 8.61
C GLY A 106 -5.17 -25.61 7.53
N ARG A 107 -5.51 -25.41 6.25
CA ARG A 107 -4.85 -26.11 5.11
C ARG A 107 -3.36 -25.80 4.95
N GLN A 108 -2.84 -24.80 5.64
CA GLN A 108 -1.44 -24.38 5.57
C GLN A 108 -0.56 -25.08 6.59
N GLY A 109 -1.11 -26.01 7.35
CA GLY A 109 -0.38 -26.83 8.31
C GLY A 109 -0.04 -26.13 9.62
N TYR A 110 -0.43 -24.86 9.83
CA TYR A 110 -0.23 -24.24 11.14
C TYR A 110 -1.11 -24.90 12.19
N ALA A 111 -0.48 -25.33 13.29
CA ALA A 111 -1.16 -26.01 14.40
C ALA A 111 -1.54 -25.05 15.54
N ALA A 112 -0.80 -23.96 15.73
CA ALA A 112 -1.12 -22.95 16.73
C ALA A 112 -0.89 -21.52 16.21
N SER A 113 -1.62 -20.56 16.78
CA SER A 113 -1.51 -19.14 16.45
C SER A 113 -1.73 -18.26 17.67
N TYR A 114 -0.84 -17.28 17.85
CA TYR A 114 -1.02 -16.15 18.76
C TYR A 114 -1.26 -14.88 17.95
N THR A 115 -2.36 -14.17 18.24
CA THR A 115 -2.81 -12.99 17.46
C THR A 115 -3.02 -11.80 18.38
N LEU A 116 -2.42 -10.66 18.02
CA LEU A 116 -2.56 -9.41 18.76
C LEU A 116 -3.12 -8.30 17.86
N PRO A 117 -4.09 -7.50 18.34
CA PRO A 117 -4.47 -6.27 17.67
C PRO A 117 -3.42 -5.18 17.90
N MET A 118 -3.08 -4.44 16.86
CA MET A 118 -2.18 -3.29 16.94
C MET A 118 -2.98 -1.99 16.96
N TYR A 119 -2.65 -1.10 17.89
CA TYR A 119 -3.30 0.21 18.03
C TYR A 119 -2.27 1.34 18.04
N ASN A 120 -2.59 2.45 17.38
CA ASN A 120 -1.89 3.73 17.52
C ASN A 120 -2.83 4.75 18.13
N ASN A 121 -2.52 5.22 19.35
CA ASN A 121 -3.34 6.19 20.10
C ASN A 121 -4.83 5.76 20.16
N GLY A 122 -5.09 4.48 20.40
CA GLY A 122 -6.44 3.92 20.47
C GLY A 122 -7.10 3.61 19.12
N VAL A 123 -6.48 3.96 18.01
CA VAL A 123 -6.97 3.65 16.66
C VAL A 123 -6.42 2.30 16.21
N PHE A 124 -7.29 1.39 15.82
CA PHE A 124 -6.91 0.09 15.31
C PHE A 124 -6.22 0.22 13.94
N ILE A 125 -5.05 -0.45 13.79
CA ILE A 125 -4.23 -0.41 12.58
C ILE A 125 -4.23 -1.75 11.85
N GLY A 126 -4.32 -2.87 12.58
CA GLY A 126 -4.21 -4.20 12.02
C GLY A 126 -3.88 -5.25 13.07
N PHE A 127 -3.50 -6.44 12.63
CA PHE A 127 -3.13 -7.54 13.52
C PHE A 127 -1.69 -7.99 13.28
N LEU A 128 -1.06 -8.43 14.37
CA LEU A 128 0.19 -9.16 14.41
C LEU A 128 -0.09 -10.63 14.75
N PHE A 129 0.50 -11.55 13.97
CA PHE A 129 0.32 -12.99 14.11
C PHE A 129 1.67 -13.66 14.35
N PHE A 130 1.70 -14.57 15.33
CA PHE A 130 2.75 -15.56 15.50
C PHE A 130 2.15 -16.93 15.23
N ASN A 131 2.76 -17.72 14.35
CA ASN A 131 2.28 -19.03 13.95
C ASN A 131 3.30 -20.12 14.30
N SER A 132 2.79 -21.32 14.59
CA SER A 132 3.56 -22.50 14.86
C SER A 132 2.98 -23.71 14.14
N TYR A 133 3.85 -24.66 13.73
CA TYR A 133 3.45 -25.99 13.27
C TYR A 133 3.21 -26.98 14.42
N GLU A 134 3.52 -26.57 15.67
CA GLU A 134 3.34 -27.38 16.86
C GLU A 134 2.09 -26.91 17.63
N THR A 135 1.36 -27.84 18.26
CA THR A 135 0.24 -27.53 19.16
C THR A 135 0.71 -27.19 20.58
N ASP A 136 -0.12 -26.48 21.32
CA ASP A 136 0.03 -26.22 22.75
C ASP A 136 1.32 -25.49 23.18
N VAL A 137 1.96 -24.76 22.24
CA VAL A 137 3.24 -24.06 22.45
C VAL A 137 3.09 -22.66 23.02
N PHE A 138 1.96 -21.96 22.78
CA PHE A 138 1.70 -20.64 23.30
C PHE A 138 1.15 -20.73 24.75
N THR A 139 2.05 -21.05 25.70
CA THR A 139 1.75 -21.09 27.11
C THR A 139 1.91 -19.72 27.77
N GLU A 140 1.30 -19.48 28.93
CA GLU A 140 1.41 -18.22 29.67
C GLU A 140 2.87 -17.80 29.89
N LYS A 141 3.74 -18.77 30.22
CA LYS A 141 5.17 -18.55 30.41
C LYS A 141 5.87 -18.04 29.14
N ASN A 142 5.54 -18.63 27.98
CA ASN A 142 6.14 -18.26 26.71
C ASN A 142 5.59 -16.90 26.23
N LEU A 143 4.29 -16.66 26.42
CA LEU A 143 3.62 -15.44 26.03
C LEU A 143 4.20 -14.20 26.68
N GLN A 144 4.53 -14.25 27.99
CA GLN A 144 5.15 -13.11 28.71
C GLN A 144 6.42 -12.58 28.02
N GLN A 145 7.21 -13.45 27.37
CA GLN A 145 8.40 -13.04 26.65
C GLN A 145 8.09 -12.68 25.19
N ILE A 146 7.20 -13.44 24.54
CA ILE A 146 6.76 -13.17 23.15
C ILE A 146 6.08 -11.80 23.09
N ASP A 147 5.34 -11.37 24.12
CA ASP A 147 4.70 -10.07 24.20
C ASP A 147 5.67 -8.90 24.08
N VAL A 148 6.89 -9.03 24.63
CA VAL A 148 7.93 -8.00 24.48
C VAL A 148 8.31 -7.83 23.00
N TYR A 149 8.53 -8.94 22.30
CA TYR A 149 8.80 -8.92 20.86
C TYR A 149 7.59 -8.40 20.06
N ALA A 150 6.38 -8.81 20.47
CA ALA A 150 5.15 -8.37 19.81
C ALA A 150 4.97 -6.84 19.91
N HIS A 151 5.19 -6.26 21.10
CA HIS A 151 5.13 -4.81 21.27
C HIS A 151 6.23 -4.09 20.50
N MET A 152 7.45 -4.61 20.47
CA MET A 152 8.55 -4.06 19.69
C MET A 152 8.23 -4.06 18.20
N ILE A 153 7.75 -5.18 17.65
CA ILE A 153 7.33 -5.29 16.24
C ILE A 153 6.20 -4.31 15.95
N SER A 154 5.19 -4.26 16.81
CA SER A 154 4.06 -3.33 16.65
C SER A 154 4.53 -1.88 16.60
N LEU A 155 5.45 -1.47 17.48
CA LEU A 155 6.01 -0.11 17.47
C LEU A 155 6.79 0.19 16.20
N MET A 156 7.58 -0.77 15.67
CA MET A 156 8.29 -0.59 14.40
C MET A 156 7.32 -0.36 13.24
N VAL A 157 6.27 -1.18 13.13
CA VAL A 157 5.24 -1.07 12.09
C VAL A 157 4.46 0.24 12.23
N ILE A 158 4.02 0.57 13.45
CA ILE A 158 3.27 1.79 13.73
C ILE A 158 4.09 3.03 13.36
N ASN A 159 5.37 3.05 13.72
CA ASN A 159 6.25 4.17 13.40
C ASN A 159 6.35 4.40 11.89
N GLU A 160 6.58 3.35 11.10
CA GLU A 160 6.70 3.47 9.65
C GLU A 160 5.38 3.90 9.00
N ILE A 161 4.29 3.22 9.32
CA ILE A 161 2.96 3.56 8.76
C ILE A 161 2.53 4.97 9.18
N THR A 162 2.83 5.38 10.41
CA THR A 162 2.50 6.74 10.89
C THR A 162 3.32 7.79 10.15
N ALA A 163 4.59 7.55 9.91
CA ALA A 163 5.44 8.46 9.15
C ALA A 163 4.90 8.68 7.72
N ILE A 164 4.58 7.59 7.00
CA ILE A 164 3.99 7.65 5.67
C ILE A 164 2.63 8.36 5.67
N LYS A 165 1.76 8.03 6.64
CA LYS A 165 0.44 8.68 6.77
C LYS A 165 0.56 10.17 7.10
N THR A 166 1.53 10.55 7.94
CA THR A 166 1.78 11.97 8.29
C THR A 166 2.26 12.74 7.07
N LEU A 167 3.19 12.18 6.31
CA LEU A 167 3.65 12.74 5.05
C LEU A 167 2.47 12.93 4.07
N SER A 168 1.69 11.88 3.84
CA SER A 168 0.50 11.94 2.97
C SER A 168 -0.54 12.96 3.46
N ALA A 169 -0.76 13.06 4.78
CA ALA A 169 -1.71 14.01 5.36
C ALA A 169 -1.20 15.45 5.24
N ALA A 170 0.10 15.69 5.45
CA ALA A 170 0.72 17.01 5.25
C ALA A 170 0.53 17.47 3.80
N ILE A 171 0.83 16.60 2.83
CA ILE A 171 0.66 16.87 1.40
C ILE A 171 -0.81 17.11 1.04
N LYS A 172 -1.73 16.24 1.49
CA LYS A 172 -3.18 16.42 1.28
C LYS A 172 -3.69 17.73 1.88
N THR A 173 -3.16 18.14 3.04
CA THR A 173 -3.54 19.40 3.69
C THR A 173 -2.98 20.60 2.93
N THR A 174 -1.73 20.52 2.49
CA THR A 174 -1.11 21.56 1.65
C THR A 174 -1.87 21.68 0.32
N ASN A 175 -2.20 20.58 -0.31
CA ASN A 175 -3.08 20.56 -1.48
C ASN A 175 -4.46 21.16 -1.17
N LYS A 176 -5.09 20.91 -0.03
CA LYS A 176 -6.35 21.54 0.38
C LYS A 176 -6.21 23.04 0.61
N LEU A 177 -5.15 23.51 1.20
CA LEU A 177 -4.88 24.94 1.35
C LEU A 177 -4.62 25.61 -0.02
N THR A 178 -4.11 24.83 -0.98
CA THR A 178 -3.99 25.21 -2.38
C THR A 178 -5.20 24.82 -3.24
N HIS A 179 -6.21 24.16 -2.67
CA HIS A 179 -7.44 23.70 -3.36
C HIS A 179 -8.30 24.80 -3.99
N LEU A 180 -8.06 26.05 -3.67
CA LEU A 180 -8.48 27.16 -4.53
C LEU A 180 -7.73 27.13 -5.88
N ARG A 181 -6.73 26.22 -6.05
CA ARG A 181 -5.78 26.21 -7.16
C ARG A 181 -5.84 24.93 -8.03
N ASP A 182 -6.25 23.73 -7.51
CA ASP A 182 -6.32 22.52 -8.32
C ASP A 182 -7.72 21.87 -8.20
N PRO A 183 -8.41 21.58 -9.31
CA PRO A 183 -9.74 20.94 -9.31
C PRO A 183 -9.71 19.44 -8.93
N GLU A 184 -8.57 18.83 -8.65
CA GLU A 184 -8.50 17.43 -8.25
C GLU A 184 -9.04 17.21 -6.85
N THR A 185 -10.02 16.32 -6.74
CA THR A 185 -10.77 16.07 -5.49
C THR A 185 -10.10 14.98 -4.65
N GLY A 186 -10.33 15.00 -3.32
CA GLY A 186 -9.89 13.90 -2.45
C GLY A 186 -10.43 12.52 -2.88
N SER A 187 -11.63 12.49 -3.48
CA SER A 187 -12.23 11.27 -4.02
C SER A 187 -11.45 10.70 -5.21
N HIS A 188 -10.86 11.54 -6.06
CA HIS A 188 -9.95 11.12 -7.13
C HIS A 188 -8.75 10.37 -6.55
N LEU A 189 -8.05 10.95 -5.58
CA LEU A 189 -6.89 10.33 -4.96
C LEU A 189 -7.24 8.98 -4.30
N ASP A 190 -8.40 8.92 -3.65
CA ASP A 190 -8.88 7.69 -3.00
C ASP A 190 -9.24 6.59 -4.01
N ARG A 191 -9.83 6.93 -5.17
CA ARG A 191 -10.12 5.95 -6.24
C ARG A 191 -8.84 5.51 -6.94
N MET A 192 -8.02 6.47 -7.39
CA MET A 192 -6.79 6.22 -8.15
C MET A 192 -5.81 5.34 -7.36
N SER A 193 -5.64 5.58 -6.06
CA SER A 193 -4.79 4.74 -5.20
C SER A 193 -5.28 3.28 -5.13
N ARG A 194 -6.59 3.07 -5.08
CA ARG A 194 -7.19 1.73 -5.07
C ARG A 194 -7.08 1.04 -6.42
N TYR A 195 -7.23 1.78 -7.52
CA TYR A 195 -7.00 1.22 -8.87
C TYR A 195 -5.54 0.80 -9.03
N SER A 196 -4.59 1.65 -8.63
CA SER A 196 -3.16 1.33 -8.65
C SER A 196 -2.86 0.05 -7.86
N ARG A 197 -3.47 -0.09 -6.68
CA ARG A 197 -3.34 -1.29 -5.86
C ARG A 197 -3.91 -2.54 -6.53
N ILE A 198 -5.09 -2.46 -7.15
CA ILE A 198 -5.72 -3.57 -7.88
C ILE A 198 -4.82 -4.01 -9.04
N ILE A 199 -4.32 -3.06 -9.83
CA ILE A 199 -3.41 -3.35 -10.93
C ILE A 199 -2.14 -4.04 -10.42
N ALA A 200 -1.50 -3.52 -9.36
CA ALA A 200 -0.30 -4.11 -8.79
C ALA A 200 -0.55 -5.53 -8.28
N LYS A 201 -1.68 -5.77 -7.62
CA LYS A 201 -2.07 -7.09 -7.12
C LYS A 201 -2.29 -8.09 -8.25
N GLU A 202 -2.98 -7.70 -9.31
CA GLU A 202 -3.20 -8.56 -10.50
C GLU A 202 -1.87 -8.90 -11.20
N LEU A 203 -0.91 -7.98 -11.16
CA LEU A 203 0.40 -8.17 -11.77
C LEU A 203 1.41 -8.87 -10.84
N SER A 204 1.04 -9.20 -9.59
CA SER A 204 1.97 -9.66 -8.57
C SER A 204 2.70 -10.97 -8.96
N GLU A 205 2.01 -11.95 -9.49
CA GLU A 205 2.63 -13.18 -9.96
C GLU A 205 3.61 -12.93 -11.12
N LYS A 206 3.24 -12.05 -12.07
CA LYS A 206 4.06 -11.77 -13.26
C LYS A 206 5.37 -11.06 -12.92
N TYR A 207 5.33 -10.11 -11.99
CA TYR A 207 6.48 -9.26 -11.64
C TYR A 207 7.06 -9.59 -10.26
N ASN A 208 6.60 -10.67 -9.63
CA ASN A 208 7.02 -11.09 -8.29
C ASN A 208 6.89 -9.96 -7.25
N LEU A 209 5.73 -9.31 -7.23
CA LEU A 209 5.45 -8.21 -6.30
C LEU A 209 4.92 -8.78 -4.99
N ASP A 210 5.54 -8.40 -3.88
CA ASP A 210 5.09 -8.82 -2.56
C ASP A 210 3.97 -7.91 -2.00
N ASP A 211 3.38 -8.31 -0.90
CA ASP A 211 2.31 -7.56 -0.22
C ASP A 211 2.75 -6.15 0.16
N SER A 212 4.02 -5.99 0.54
CA SER A 212 4.58 -4.69 0.92
C SER A 212 4.65 -3.74 -0.27
N TYR A 213 5.07 -4.21 -1.45
CA TYR A 213 5.04 -3.41 -2.69
C TYR A 213 3.62 -2.93 -3.01
N ILE A 214 2.64 -3.84 -2.93
CA ILE A 214 1.23 -3.54 -3.23
C ILE A 214 0.65 -2.49 -2.27
N GLU A 215 0.99 -2.56 -0.99
CA GLU A 215 0.51 -1.57 -0.02
C GLU A 215 1.26 -0.23 -0.14
N HIS A 216 2.55 -0.22 -0.52
CA HIS A 216 3.28 1.03 -0.75
C HIS A 216 2.79 1.76 -1.99
N ILE A 217 2.49 1.07 -3.10
CA ILE A 217 1.92 1.74 -4.27
C ILE A 217 0.54 2.35 -3.94
N PHE A 218 -0.27 1.69 -3.11
CA PHE A 218 -1.52 2.25 -2.59
C PHE A 218 -1.30 3.53 -1.78
N MET A 219 -0.28 3.54 -0.91
CA MET A 219 0.02 4.68 -0.04
C MET A 219 0.67 5.84 -0.79
N PHE A 220 1.48 5.57 -1.81
CA PHE A 220 2.30 6.58 -2.50
C PHE A 220 1.66 7.16 -3.75
N SER A 221 0.81 6.40 -4.44
CA SER A 221 0.17 6.89 -5.67
C SER A 221 -0.63 8.20 -5.51
N PRO A 222 -1.25 8.54 -4.35
CA PRO A 222 -1.88 9.84 -4.15
C PRO A 222 -0.94 11.04 -4.24
N LEU A 223 0.37 10.82 -4.24
CA LEU A 223 1.40 11.86 -4.20
C LEU A 223 1.98 12.18 -5.59
N HIS A 224 1.51 11.50 -6.65
CA HIS A 224 2.06 11.62 -8.02
C HIS A 224 2.13 13.07 -8.51
N ASP A 225 1.14 13.88 -8.20
CA ASP A 225 0.95 15.25 -8.68
C ASP A 225 1.36 16.35 -7.68
N ILE A 226 2.11 16.00 -6.62
CA ILE A 226 2.52 16.99 -5.58
C ILE A 226 3.20 18.23 -6.16
N GLY A 227 3.95 18.08 -7.22
CA GLY A 227 4.69 19.17 -7.84
C GLY A 227 3.82 20.24 -8.52
N LYS A 228 2.52 19.99 -8.71
CA LYS A 228 1.57 21.03 -9.18
C LYS A 228 1.55 22.27 -8.29
N ILE A 229 1.96 22.14 -7.02
CA ILE A 229 2.09 23.27 -6.10
C ILE A 229 3.09 24.31 -6.60
N GLY A 230 4.10 23.92 -7.34
CA GLY A 230 5.10 24.82 -7.95
C GLY A 230 4.68 25.45 -9.26
N ILE A 231 3.53 25.05 -9.83
CA ILE A 231 3.06 25.59 -11.11
C ILE A 231 2.34 26.94 -10.90
N PRO A 232 2.66 27.99 -11.69
CA PRO A 232 1.99 29.28 -11.60
C PRO A 232 0.49 29.22 -11.86
N ASP A 233 -0.32 29.97 -11.09
CA ASP A 233 -1.78 29.97 -11.17
C ASP A 233 -2.36 30.27 -12.55
N ASN A 234 -1.74 31.20 -13.27
CA ASN A 234 -2.17 31.57 -14.63
C ASN A 234 -2.02 30.41 -15.63
N ILE A 235 -1.26 29.36 -15.29
CA ILE A 235 -1.11 28.14 -16.08
C ILE A 235 -1.95 27.02 -15.51
N LEU A 236 -1.85 26.77 -14.20
CA LEU A 236 -2.57 25.68 -13.52
C LEU A 236 -4.10 25.86 -13.64
N LEU A 237 -4.60 27.08 -13.44
CA LEU A 237 -6.04 27.42 -13.45
C LEU A 237 -6.54 27.96 -14.79
N LYS A 238 -5.74 27.90 -15.83
CA LYS A 238 -6.11 28.49 -17.11
C LYS A 238 -7.39 27.87 -17.67
N PRO A 239 -8.45 28.67 -17.92
CA PRO A 239 -9.62 28.17 -18.59
C PRO A 239 -9.29 27.92 -20.06
N GLY A 240 -9.24 26.64 -20.47
CA GLY A 240 -9.00 26.25 -21.85
C GLY A 240 -7.67 25.54 -22.10
N LYS A 241 -7.25 25.47 -23.37
CA LYS A 241 -6.03 24.74 -23.76
C LYS A 241 -4.77 25.56 -23.44
N LEU A 242 -3.76 24.88 -22.93
CA LEU A 242 -2.41 25.44 -22.76
C LEU A 242 -1.72 25.61 -24.11
N SER A 243 -0.99 26.72 -24.28
CA SER A 243 -0.04 26.92 -25.38
C SER A 243 1.15 25.94 -25.25
N GLY A 244 1.99 25.87 -26.27
CA GLY A 244 3.19 25.02 -26.22
C GLY A 244 4.13 25.37 -25.06
N SER A 245 4.41 26.67 -24.83
CA SER A 245 5.25 27.15 -23.75
C SER A 245 4.63 26.90 -22.36
N GLU A 246 3.32 27.13 -22.22
CA GLU A 246 2.60 26.84 -20.98
C GLU A 246 2.57 25.34 -20.65
N LYS A 247 2.44 24.49 -21.68
CA LYS A 247 2.52 23.03 -21.52
C LYS A 247 3.93 22.62 -21.06
N THR A 248 4.97 23.22 -21.58
CA THR A 248 6.35 22.97 -21.10
C THR A 248 6.47 23.29 -19.60
N ILE A 249 5.94 24.43 -19.15
CA ILE A 249 5.93 24.80 -17.75
C ILE A 249 5.05 23.82 -16.93
N MET A 250 3.86 23.48 -17.41
CA MET A 250 2.99 22.50 -16.72
C MET A 250 3.72 21.18 -16.53
N ASN A 251 4.43 20.70 -17.55
CA ASN A 251 5.15 19.42 -17.49
C ASN A 251 6.28 19.40 -16.44
N THR A 252 6.75 20.56 -15.96
CA THR A 252 7.77 20.60 -14.88
C THR A 252 7.24 20.15 -13.52
N HIS A 253 5.91 19.95 -13.35
CA HIS A 253 5.39 19.47 -12.07
C HIS A 253 5.99 18.12 -11.65
N VAL A 254 6.37 17.24 -12.59
CA VAL A 254 6.97 15.94 -12.25
C VAL A 254 8.37 16.10 -11.65
N THR A 255 9.20 17.00 -12.18
CA THR A 255 10.54 17.26 -11.65
C THR A 255 10.49 18.09 -10.36
N ILE A 256 9.62 19.09 -10.26
CA ILE A 256 9.35 19.83 -9.03
C ILE A 256 8.82 18.86 -7.96
N GLY A 257 7.93 17.96 -8.32
CA GLY A 257 7.40 16.95 -7.41
C GLY A 257 8.49 16.04 -6.88
N ARG A 258 9.43 15.61 -7.72
CA ARG A 258 10.58 14.82 -7.32
C ARG A 258 11.46 15.58 -6.31
N GLU A 259 11.76 16.85 -6.56
CA GLU A 259 12.54 17.71 -5.65
C GLU A 259 11.84 17.83 -4.29
N ILE A 260 10.53 18.11 -4.28
CA ILE A 260 9.73 18.19 -3.05
C ILE A 260 9.76 16.86 -2.28
N ILE A 261 9.63 15.72 -2.96
CA ILE A 261 9.68 14.39 -2.30
C ILE A 261 11.07 14.15 -1.68
N ASP A 262 12.16 14.52 -2.36
CA ASP A 262 13.51 14.35 -1.82
C ASP A 262 13.74 15.21 -0.57
N GLU A 263 13.31 16.47 -0.58
CA GLU A 263 13.35 17.38 0.58
C GLU A 263 12.51 16.83 1.75
N LEU A 264 11.28 16.39 1.47
CA LEU A 264 10.39 15.82 2.50
C LEU A 264 10.96 14.54 3.10
N LEU A 265 11.55 13.65 2.30
CA LEU A 265 12.20 12.43 2.80
C LEU A 265 13.38 12.76 3.72
N GLU A 266 14.13 13.82 3.44
CA GLU A 266 15.23 14.29 4.27
C GLU A 266 14.73 14.93 5.57
N ASP A 267 13.82 15.90 5.47
CA ASP A 267 13.30 16.67 6.60
C ASP A 267 12.55 15.81 7.62
N PHE A 268 11.82 14.78 7.17
CA PHE A 268 11.13 13.85 8.05
C PHE A 268 12.00 12.68 8.50
N GLY A 269 13.28 12.63 8.11
CA GLY A 269 14.19 11.52 8.44
C GLY A 269 13.81 10.19 7.79
N LEU A 270 13.09 10.25 6.66
CA LEU A 270 12.56 9.11 5.92
C LEU A 270 13.44 8.68 4.73
N SER A 271 14.67 9.22 4.64
CA SER A 271 15.59 8.91 3.53
C SER A 271 15.91 7.41 3.35
N ASN A 272 15.55 6.58 4.32
CA ASN A 272 15.79 5.15 4.32
C ASN A 272 14.53 4.28 4.50
N ILE A 273 13.33 4.82 4.25
CA ILE A 273 12.10 4.01 4.26
C ILE A 273 12.11 2.98 3.13
N ASP A 274 11.36 1.89 3.35
CA ASP A 274 11.15 0.90 2.30
C ASP A 274 10.42 1.55 1.11
N TYR A 275 10.81 1.18 -0.10
CA TYR A 275 10.21 1.68 -1.35
C TYR A 275 10.26 3.21 -1.57
N LYS A 276 11.22 3.93 -0.97
CA LYS A 276 11.42 5.37 -1.27
C LYS A 276 11.57 5.68 -2.77
N ASP A 277 12.24 4.79 -3.49
CA ASP A 277 12.45 4.95 -4.92
C ASP A 277 11.14 4.75 -5.71
N MET A 278 10.21 3.92 -5.23
CA MET A 278 8.85 3.84 -5.77
C MET A 278 8.14 5.20 -5.68
N LEU A 279 8.20 5.87 -4.53
CA LEU A 279 7.59 7.20 -4.34
C LEU A 279 8.18 8.20 -5.34
N ARG A 280 9.49 8.21 -5.50
CA ARG A 280 10.21 9.03 -6.48
C ARG A 280 9.77 8.74 -7.90
N ASN A 281 9.77 7.47 -8.28
CA ASN A 281 9.42 7.00 -9.62
C ASN A 281 7.96 7.33 -9.98
N ILE A 282 7.03 7.17 -9.04
CA ILE A 282 5.63 7.56 -9.25
C ILE A 282 5.53 9.05 -9.56
N THR A 283 6.17 9.89 -8.74
CA THR A 283 6.08 11.34 -8.89
C THR A 283 6.73 11.84 -10.17
N GLU A 284 7.88 11.30 -10.54
CA GLU A 284 8.69 11.78 -11.67
C GLU A 284 8.24 11.19 -13.02
N HIS A 285 7.83 9.91 -13.06
CA HIS A 285 7.70 9.17 -14.32
C HIS A 285 6.27 8.76 -14.70
N HIS A 286 5.23 9.14 -13.93
CA HIS A 286 3.85 8.74 -14.26
C HIS A 286 3.31 9.33 -15.56
N HIS A 287 3.99 10.28 -16.17
CA HIS A 287 3.69 10.84 -17.49
C HIS A 287 4.62 10.34 -18.61
N GLU A 288 5.51 9.40 -18.32
CA GLU A 288 6.22 8.68 -19.36
C GLU A 288 5.26 7.82 -20.19
N LYS A 289 5.66 7.51 -21.42
CA LYS A 289 4.85 6.74 -22.37
C LYS A 289 5.63 5.58 -22.94
N MET A 290 4.98 4.44 -23.12
CA MET A 290 5.62 3.23 -23.64
C MET A 290 6.39 3.44 -24.94
N ASN A 291 5.98 4.40 -25.79
CA ASN A 291 6.65 4.74 -27.05
C ASN A 291 7.79 5.78 -26.92
N GLY A 292 8.10 6.27 -25.71
CA GLY A 292 9.16 7.25 -25.45
C GLY A 292 8.77 8.71 -25.76
N ASN A 293 7.50 9.00 -26.04
CA ASN A 293 7.00 10.36 -26.28
C ASN A 293 6.43 11.00 -25.00
N GLY A 294 6.79 10.46 -23.84
CA GLY A 294 6.44 10.98 -22.53
C GLY A 294 7.38 12.07 -22.03
N TYR A 295 7.31 12.37 -20.75
CA TYR A 295 8.20 13.30 -20.04
C TYR A 295 8.36 12.85 -18.58
N PRO A 296 9.47 13.22 -17.88
CA PRO A 296 10.47 14.22 -18.28
C PRO A 296 11.58 13.69 -19.19
N ASP A 297 11.92 12.38 -19.12
CA ASP A 297 13.13 11.81 -19.72
C ASP A 297 12.90 11.16 -21.09
N GLY A 298 11.64 10.91 -21.46
CA GLY A 298 11.29 10.17 -22.67
C GLY A 298 11.66 8.69 -22.59
N GLN A 299 11.57 8.09 -21.41
CA GLN A 299 11.82 6.66 -21.19
C GLN A 299 10.85 5.82 -22.00
N LYS A 300 11.30 4.62 -22.45
CA LYS A 300 10.54 3.76 -23.34
C LYS A 300 10.38 2.35 -22.80
N GLY A 301 9.19 1.80 -22.92
CA GLY A 301 8.93 0.41 -22.58
C GLY A 301 9.24 0.11 -21.11
N GLU A 302 10.06 -0.89 -20.85
CA GLU A 302 10.42 -1.32 -19.49
C GLU A 302 11.47 -0.43 -18.81
N GLU A 303 12.03 0.57 -19.50
CA GLU A 303 12.85 1.61 -18.86
C GLU A 303 12.00 2.44 -17.88
N ILE A 304 10.68 2.55 -18.16
CA ILE A 304 9.74 3.23 -17.25
C ILE A 304 9.49 2.32 -16.05
N PRO A 305 9.70 2.80 -14.81
CA PRO A 305 9.42 2.04 -13.60
C PRO A 305 7.99 1.48 -13.58
N LEU A 306 7.82 0.23 -13.13
CA LEU A 306 6.53 -0.45 -13.14
C LEU A 306 5.45 0.33 -12.38
N GLU A 307 5.79 0.88 -11.22
CA GLU A 307 4.90 1.71 -10.42
C GLU A 307 4.40 2.95 -11.14
N ALA A 308 5.24 3.58 -11.95
CA ALA A 308 4.86 4.72 -12.77
C ALA A 308 3.89 4.31 -13.89
N ARG A 309 4.14 3.16 -14.54
CA ARG A 309 3.23 2.59 -15.56
C ARG A 309 1.87 2.23 -14.97
N ILE A 310 1.83 1.68 -13.75
CA ILE A 310 0.60 1.35 -13.03
C ILE A 310 -0.19 2.62 -12.72
N VAL A 311 0.46 3.63 -12.14
CA VAL A 311 -0.18 4.89 -11.77
C VAL A 311 -0.69 5.64 -13.00
N ALA A 312 0.05 5.66 -14.12
CA ALA A 312 -0.40 6.27 -15.36
C ALA A 312 -1.73 5.69 -15.88
N VAL A 313 -1.92 4.36 -15.78
CA VAL A 313 -3.18 3.71 -16.17
C VAL A 313 -4.30 4.07 -15.21
N ALA A 314 -4.04 4.05 -13.91
CA ALA A 314 -5.03 4.36 -12.88
C ALA A 314 -5.51 5.81 -12.96
N ASP A 315 -4.58 6.76 -13.14
CA ASP A 315 -4.88 8.19 -13.28
C ASP A 315 -5.70 8.48 -14.54
N ILE A 316 -5.26 7.99 -15.70
CA ILE A 316 -6.00 8.18 -16.95
C ILE A 316 -7.41 7.58 -16.87
N PHE A 317 -7.55 6.39 -16.29
CA PHE A 317 -8.87 5.78 -16.13
C PHE A 317 -9.78 6.61 -15.23
N ASP A 318 -9.29 7.07 -14.06
CA ASP A 318 -10.08 7.93 -13.18
C ASP A 318 -10.42 9.27 -13.85
N ALA A 319 -9.46 9.88 -14.55
CA ALA A 319 -9.69 11.11 -15.30
C ALA A 319 -10.76 10.97 -16.42
N LEU A 320 -10.91 9.79 -16.99
CA LEU A 320 -11.95 9.53 -17.99
C LEU A 320 -13.32 9.30 -17.33
N THR A 321 -13.37 8.57 -16.23
CA THR A 321 -14.61 8.13 -15.57
C THR A 321 -15.12 9.08 -14.50
N SER A 322 -14.39 10.15 -14.18
CA SER A 322 -14.80 11.16 -13.20
C SER A 322 -15.44 12.39 -13.86
N VAL A 323 -16.38 13.01 -13.14
CA VAL A 323 -16.96 14.30 -13.54
C VAL A 323 -15.92 15.39 -13.32
N ARG A 324 -15.63 16.19 -14.33
CA ARG A 324 -14.78 17.39 -14.22
C ARG A 324 -15.59 18.64 -14.61
N PRO A 325 -15.22 19.85 -14.16
CA PRO A 325 -16.00 21.08 -14.41
C PRO A 325 -16.36 21.30 -15.89
N TYR A 326 -15.55 20.76 -16.80
CA TYR A 326 -15.70 20.96 -18.25
C TYR A 326 -15.97 19.66 -19.02
N LYS A 327 -16.16 18.49 -18.32
CA LYS A 327 -16.30 17.20 -18.96
C LYS A 327 -17.26 16.28 -18.18
N LYS A 328 -18.23 15.70 -18.86
CA LYS A 328 -19.04 14.61 -18.31
C LYS A 328 -18.18 13.36 -18.13
N ALA A 329 -18.44 12.59 -17.07
CA ALA A 329 -17.83 11.28 -16.90
C ALA A 329 -18.20 10.36 -18.09
N TRP A 330 -17.24 9.63 -18.57
CA TRP A 330 -17.45 8.54 -19.51
C TRP A 330 -17.97 7.30 -18.79
N SER A 331 -18.68 6.43 -19.51
CA SER A 331 -18.96 5.09 -19.01
C SER A 331 -17.66 4.28 -18.88
N ASN A 332 -17.71 3.22 -18.09
CA ASN A 332 -16.55 2.34 -17.97
C ASN A 332 -16.21 1.69 -19.33
N GLU A 333 -17.22 1.38 -20.14
CA GLU A 333 -17.07 0.81 -21.47
C GLU A 333 -16.33 1.77 -22.43
N GLU A 334 -16.72 3.05 -22.42
CA GLU A 334 -16.05 4.09 -23.20
C GLU A 334 -14.59 4.31 -22.76
N ALA A 335 -14.36 4.35 -21.44
CA ALA A 335 -13.02 4.49 -20.87
C ALA A 335 -12.12 3.29 -21.21
N ILE A 336 -12.65 2.06 -21.12
CA ILE A 336 -11.93 0.84 -21.50
C ILE A 336 -11.59 0.83 -22.99
N SER A 337 -12.53 1.22 -23.84
CA SER A 337 -12.25 1.34 -25.29
C SER A 337 -11.06 2.28 -25.54
N LYS A 338 -11.02 3.40 -24.81
CA LYS A 338 -9.92 4.37 -24.92
C LYS A 338 -8.60 3.84 -24.35
N LEU A 339 -8.63 3.14 -23.21
CA LEU A 339 -7.43 2.50 -22.68
C LEU A 339 -6.85 1.47 -23.66
N ASN A 340 -7.69 0.66 -24.29
CA ASN A 340 -7.26 -0.31 -25.30
C ASN A 340 -6.64 0.34 -26.55
N GLU A 341 -7.13 1.51 -26.97
CA GLU A 341 -6.51 2.29 -28.06
C GLU A 341 -5.10 2.82 -27.68
N LEU A 342 -4.88 3.09 -26.39
CA LEU A 342 -3.62 3.63 -25.87
C LEU A 342 -2.63 2.54 -25.48
N ALA A 343 -3.10 1.31 -25.28
CA ALA A 343 -2.30 0.20 -24.79
C ALA A 343 -1.20 -0.21 -25.78
N GLY A 344 0.00 -0.45 -25.27
CA GLY A 344 1.19 -0.80 -26.05
C GLY A 344 1.94 0.40 -26.65
N GLU A 345 1.28 1.51 -26.91
CA GLU A 345 1.89 2.73 -27.45
C GLU A 345 2.10 3.81 -26.39
N VAL A 346 1.07 4.10 -25.63
CA VAL A 346 1.09 5.14 -24.59
C VAL A 346 1.12 4.49 -23.20
N LEU A 347 0.27 3.52 -22.96
CA LEU A 347 0.10 2.82 -21.70
C LEU A 347 0.64 1.40 -21.77
N ASP A 348 1.10 0.87 -20.64
CA ASP A 348 1.50 -0.53 -20.55
C ASP A 348 0.29 -1.45 -20.72
N GLN A 349 0.38 -2.35 -21.71
CA GLN A 349 -0.69 -3.31 -22.04
C GLN A 349 -1.05 -4.22 -20.85
N ASN A 350 -0.04 -4.63 -20.04
CA ASN A 350 -0.28 -5.50 -18.90
C ASN A 350 -1.05 -4.75 -17.81
N CYS A 351 -0.70 -3.48 -17.56
CA CYS A 351 -1.39 -2.65 -16.58
C CYS A 351 -2.85 -2.37 -17.02
N VAL A 352 -3.07 -2.12 -18.31
CA VAL A 352 -4.43 -1.95 -18.86
C VAL A 352 -5.24 -3.23 -18.71
N ASN A 353 -4.68 -4.38 -19.06
CA ASN A 353 -5.34 -5.68 -18.93
C ASN A 353 -5.67 -5.98 -17.46
N ALA A 354 -4.74 -5.72 -16.54
CA ALA A 354 -4.92 -5.93 -15.11
C ALA A 354 -6.10 -5.10 -14.55
N LEU A 355 -6.24 -3.85 -14.97
CA LEU A 355 -7.38 -3.01 -14.61
C LEU A 355 -8.69 -3.58 -15.16
N ILE A 356 -8.73 -3.98 -16.44
CA ILE A 356 -9.93 -4.51 -17.10
C ILE A 356 -10.39 -5.82 -16.48
N CYS A 357 -9.49 -6.70 -16.09
CA CYS A 357 -9.84 -7.97 -15.44
C CYS A 357 -10.57 -7.79 -14.10
N ASN A 358 -10.43 -6.63 -13.46
CA ASN A 358 -10.95 -6.34 -12.13
C ASN A 358 -12.10 -5.31 -12.10
N LEU A 359 -12.85 -5.16 -13.19
CA LEU A 359 -13.90 -4.14 -13.34
C LEU A 359 -15.00 -4.18 -12.28
N ASP A 360 -15.35 -5.34 -11.77
CA ASP A 360 -16.38 -5.45 -10.73
C ASP A 360 -15.92 -4.84 -9.41
N GLU A 361 -14.64 -4.95 -9.08
CA GLU A 361 -14.05 -4.30 -7.91
C GLU A 361 -13.93 -2.78 -8.12
N ILE A 362 -13.53 -2.37 -9.31
CA ILE A 362 -13.46 -0.96 -9.71
C ILE A 362 -14.84 -0.28 -9.59
N LYS A 363 -15.92 -0.92 -10.06
CA LYS A 363 -17.28 -0.39 -9.92
C LYS A 363 -17.69 -0.18 -8.46
N LYS A 364 -17.29 -1.09 -7.56
CA LYS A 364 -17.54 -0.93 -6.12
C LYS A 364 -16.79 0.28 -5.55
N ILE A 365 -15.54 0.48 -5.96
CA ILE A 365 -14.74 1.65 -5.56
C ILE A 365 -15.39 2.94 -6.06
N GLN A 366 -15.83 3.00 -7.32
CA GLN A 366 -16.53 4.15 -7.89
C GLN A 366 -17.82 4.50 -7.11
N GLN A 367 -18.57 3.48 -6.70
CA GLN A 367 -19.79 3.66 -5.90
C GLN A 367 -19.49 4.15 -4.47
N GLN A 368 -18.40 3.71 -3.88
CA GLN A 368 -18.03 4.04 -2.50
C GLN A 368 -17.38 5.41 -2.38
N PHE A 369 -16.57 5.81 -3.38
CA PHE A 369 -15.82 7.07 -3.40
C PHE A 369 -16.37 8.05 -4.45
N VAL A 370 -17.64 8.37 -4.34
CA VAL A 370 -18.32 9.33 -5.23
C VAL A 370 -17.81 10.74 -4.97
N GLU A 371 -17.69 11.54 -6.02
CA GLU A 371 -17.34 12.96 -5.88
C GLU A 371 -18.48 13.74 -5.22
N ASN A 372 -18.18 14.39 -4.10
CA ASN A 372 -19.07 15.37 -3.51
C ASN A 372 -18.89 16.71 -4.23
N ILE A 373 -19.76 17.00 -5.18
CA ILE A 373 -19.78 18.27 -5.96
C ILE A 373 -20.13 19.49 -5.08
N TYR A 374 -20.43 19.29 -3.79
CA TYR A 374 -20.97 20.31 -2.86
C TYR A 374 -20.06 20.60 -1.64
N CYS A 375 -18.76 20.29 -1.70
CA CYS A 375 -17.83 20.70 -0.63
C CYS A 375 -16.79 21.67 -1.14
#